data_33625b07d73cdac4b846d62cd30d371b
#
_entry.id   33625b07d73cdac4b846d62cd30d371b
#
_cell.length_a   1.000
_cell.length_b   1.000
_cell.length_c   1.000
_cell.angle_alpha   90.00
_cell.angle_beta   90.00
_cell.angle_gamma   90.00
#
_symmetry.space_group_name_H-M   'P 1'
#
loop_
_entity.id
_entity.type
_entity.pdbx_description
1 polymer ?
#
loop_
_entity_poly.entity_id
_entity_poly.type
_entity_poly.pdbx_seq_one_letter_code
_entity_poly.pdbx_strand_id
1 'polypeptide(L)'
;VGSEMCIRDSSMVAMALRQTARTLVARGGMRMASPMRAISTSSVVRSDALFVHRDTPYNNAAIPFSFTGEFVPEAQAIIKQYPPQYKKAAVIPLLHLAQKQNDNWLSISAMNHVAEVLEMPPMRVYEVATFYTMFNRTPVGKYFVQVCTTTPCMLGGCGSTAVLEAIEKHLGIKAGHTTPDKLFTVIEVECLGACANAPMVQINDEYYVRTAH
;
A
#
# COMPACT_ATOMS: atom_id res chain seq x y z
N VAL A 1 15.28 -37.39 -17.36
CA VAL A 1 14.23 -37.75 -18.32
C VAL A 1 13.16 -36.71 -18.22
N GLY A 2 12.96 -35.84 -19.25
CA GLY A 2 11.78 -34.99 -19.36
C GLY A 2 12.04 -33.49 -19.51
N SER A 3 12.77 -33.07 -20.55
CA SER A 3 12.81 -31.66 -20.94
C SER A 3 12.92 -31.49 -22.49
N GLU A 4 12.00 -32.11 -23.21
CA GLU A 4 11.85 -31.86 -24.65
C GLU A 4 10.38 -31.85 -25.03
N MET A 5 9.66 -30.82 -24.66
CA MET A 5 8.32 -30.61 -25.19
C MET A 5 7.86 -29.13 -24.99
N CYS A 6 8.45 -28.24 -25.77
CA CYS A 6 7.91 -26.88 -25.91
C CYS A 6 8.50 -26.04 -27.06
N ILE A 7 8.97 -26.64 -28.17
CA ILE A 7 9.36 -25.84 -29.34
C ILE A 7 8.91 -26.52 -30.63
N ARG A 8 7.61 -26.69 -30.84
CA ARG A 8 7.14 -27.20 -32.13
C ARG A 8 5.83 -26.61 -32.69
N ASP A 9 5.24 -25.61 -32.06
CA ASP A 9 3.95 -25.07 -32.52
C ASP A 9 3.97 -23.66 -33.11
N SER A 10 5.14 -23.03 -33.25
CA SER A 10 5.18 -21.66 -33.83
C SER A 10 5.27 -21.62 -35.38
N SER A 11 5.52 -22.74 -36.05
CA SER A 11 5.64 -22.75 -37.50
C SER A 11 4.32 -22.99 -38.27
N MET A 12 3.34 -23.64 -37.65
CA MET A 12 2.03 -23.89 -38.30
C MET A 12 1.08 -22.69 -38.24
N VAL A 13 1.14 -21.88 -37.20
CA VAL A 13 0.33 -20.65 -37.09
C VAL A 13 0.77 -19.56 -38.07
N ALA A 14 2.09 -19.50 -38.36
CA ALA A 14 2.62 -18.56 -39.34
C ALA A 14 2.30 -18.90 -40.78
N MET A 15 2.00 -20.17 -41.11
CA MET A 15 1.63 -20.61 -42.47
C MET A 15 0.13 -20.37 -42.76
N ALA A 16 -0.74 -20.50 -41.77
CA ALA A 16 -2.17 -20.23 -41.92
C ALA A 16 -2.49 -18.74 -42.14
N LEU A 17 -1.72 -17.84 -41.54
CA LEU A 17 -1.90 -16.40 -41.71
C LEU A 17 -1.38 -15.85 -43.06
N ARG A 18 -0.56 -16.57 -43.81
CA ARG A 18 -0.09 -16.13 -45.11
C ARG A 18 -1.00 -16.52 -46.28
N GLN A 19 -1.90 -17.45 -46.11
CA GLN A 19 -2.83 -17.88 -47.17
C GLN A 19 -4.12 -17.05 -47.21
N THR A 20 -4.53 -16.43 -46.13
CA THR A 20 -5.72 -15.55 -46.07
C THR A 20 -5.47 -14.15 -46.62
N ALA A 21 -4.21 -13.71 -46.74
CA ALA A 21 -3.87 -12.37 -47.25
C ALA A 21 -3.80 -12.27 -48.78
N ARG A 22 -3.85 -13.39 -49.52
CA ARG A 22 -3.71 -13.39 -51.01
C ARG A 22 -5.03 -13.37 -51.79
N THR A 23 -6.18 -13.56 -51.14
CA THR A 23 -7.48 -13.61 -51.82
C THR A 23 -8.31 -12.32 -51.72
N LEU A 24 -7.80 -11.25 -51.13
CA LEU A 24 -8.52 -10.00 -50.93
C LEU A 24 -8.07 -8.81 -51.80
N VAL A 25 -7.17 -9.05 -52.81
CA VAL A 25 -6.63 -7.98 -53.66
C VAL A 25 -7.31 -7.87 -55.02
N ALA A 26 -8.34 -8.63 -55.31
CA ALA A 26 -9.01 -8.60 -56.61
C ALA A 26 -10.52 -8.38 -56.50
N ARG A 27 -10.95 -7.27 -55.94
CA ARG A 27 -12.29 -6.66 -56.26
C ARG A 27 -12.24 -5.16 -56.05
N GLY A 28 -12.57 -4.50 -57.17
CA GLY A 28 -12.45 -3.05 -57.39
C GLY A 28 -13.18 -2.15 -56.42
N GLY A 29 -12.58 -1.06 -56.23
CA GLY A 29 -13.03 0.33 -56.06
C GLY A 29 -14.36 0.57 -55.38
N MET A 30 -14.30 0.79 -54.07
CA MET A 30 -15.14 1.84 -53.46
C MET A 30 -14.35 2.43 -52.32
N ARG A 31 -13.79 3.62 -52.52
CA ARG A 31 -13.16 4.41 -51.45
C ARG A 31 -14.27 4.85 -50.50
N MET A 32 -14.59 4.03 -49.54
CA MET A 32 -15.31 4.52 -48.35
C MET A 32 -14.32 5.33 -47.54
N ALA A 33 -14.55 6.63 -47.47
CA ALA A 33 -13.86 7.51 -46.54
C ALA A 33 -14.05 6.91 -45.14
N SER A 34 -12.96 6.40 -44.55
CA SER A 34 -13.00 5.98 -43.17
C SER A 34 -13.41 7.15 -42.30
N PRO A 35 -14.46 7.04 -41.47
CA PRO A 35 -14.75 8.13 -40.55
C PRO A 35 -13.51 8.30 -39.68
N MET A 36 -12.90 9.49 -39.74
CA MET A 36 -11.88 9.88 -38.78
C MET A 36 -12.46 9.62 -37.38
N ARG A 37 -11.95 8.63 -36.71
CA ARG A 37 -12.26 8.44 -35.29
C ARG A 37 -11.83 9.73 -34.60
N ALA A 38 -12.81 10.53 -34.23
CA ALA A 38 -12.57 11.64 -33.33
C ALA A 38 -11.89 11.03 -32.10
N ILE A 39 -10.68 11.50 -31.78
CA ILE A 39 -10.04 11.22 -30.52
C ILE A 39 -10.97 11.88 -29.50
N SER A 40 -11.87 11.07 -28.91
CA SER A 40 -12.62 11.54 -27.76
C SER A 40 -11.56 11.82 -26.71
N THR A 41 -11.37 13.05 -26.35
CA THR A 41 -10.72 13.40 -25.10
C THR A 41 -11.60 12.82 -24.01
N SER A 42 -11.29 11.58 -23.61
CA SER A 42 -11.86 11.04 -22.40
C SER A 42 -11.61 12.07 -21.31
N SER A 43 -12.68 12.51 -20.66
CA SER A 43 -12.57 13.27 -19.42
C SER A 43 -11.50 12.59 -18.60
N VAL A 44 -10.46 13.34 -18.23
CA VAL A 44 -9.39 12.84 -17.37
C VAL A 44 -10.08 12.29 -16.13
N VAL A 45 -10.27 10.98 -16.08
CA VAL A 45 -10.67 10.31 -14.87
C VAL A 45 -9.51 10.57 -13.93
N ARG A 46 -9.68 11.51 -13.00
CA ARG A 46 -8.75 11.73 -11.93
C ARG A 46 -8.68 10.40 -11.19
N SER A 47 -7.65 9.62 -11.46
CA SER A 47 -7.39 8.43 -10.67
C SER A 47 -7.11 8.91 -9.25
N ASP A 48 -7.87 8.46 -8.28
CA ASP A 48 -7.60 8.69 -6.85
C ASP A 48 -6.27 8.06 -6.41
N ALA A 49 -5.57 7.41 -7.33
CA ALA A 49 -4.26 6.81 -7.14
C ALA A 49 -3.10 7.82 -7.02
N LEU A 50 -3.29 9.10 -7.30
CA LEU A 50 -2.26 10.11 -7.08
C LEU A 50 -2.23 10.48 -5.60
N PHE A 51 -1.12 10.17 -4.94
CA PHE A 51 -0.84 10.52 -3.54
C PHE A 51 -0.53 12.01 -3.39
N VAL A 52 -1.47 12.87 -3.76
CA VAL A 52 -1.35 14.32 -3.61
C VAL A 52 -1.92 14.71 -2.25
N HIS A 53 -1.10 15.36 -1.42
CA HIS A 53 -1.58 15.96 -0.20
C HIS A 53 -2.54 17.11 -0.52
N ARG A 54 -3.68 17.14 0.16
CA ARG A 54 -4.63 18.26 0.15
C ARG A 54 -4.83 18.71 1.58
N ASP A 55 -4.66 19.99 1.82
CA ASP A 55 -4.85 20.56 3.15
C ASP A 55 -6.27 20.32 3.65
N THR A 56 -6.35 19.83 4.87
CA THR A 56 -7.60 19.61 5.60
C THR A 56 -7.53 20.35 6.94
N PRO A 57 -8.65 20.61 7.62
CA PRO A 57 -8.64 21.27 8.91
C PRO A 57 -7.80 20.53 9.97
N TYR A 58 -7.66 19.20 9.86
CA TYR A 58 -6.91 18.38 10.80
C TYR A 58 -5.51 17.96 10.30
N ASN A 59 -5.20 18.19 9.03
CA ASN A 59 -3.92 17.81 8.42
C ASN A 59 -3.45 18.88 7.45
N ASN A 60 -2.69 19.84 7.95
CA ASN A 60 -2.07 20.92 7.18
C ASN A 60 -0.73 21.29 7.80
N ALA A 61 0.14 21.95 7.04
CA ALA A 61 1.47 22.34 7.48
C ALA A 61 1.48 23.42 8.59
N ALA A 62 0.36 24.08 8.84
CA ALA A 62 0.26 25.11 9.89
C ALA A 62 0.09 24.51 11.31
N ILE A 63 -0.32 23.25 11.42
CA ILE A 63 -0.42 22.56 12.71
C ILE A 63 0.98 22.15 13.14
N PRO A 64 1.56 22.72 14.23
CA PRO A 64 2.91 22.40 14.64
C PRO A 64 2.99 20.96 15.17
N PHE A 65 4.06 20.25 14.81
CA PHE A 65 4.41 18.96 15.39
C PHE A 65 5.85 19.00 15.87
N SER A 66 6.12 18.42 17.03
CA SER A 66 7.47 18.16 17.54
C SER A 66 7.44 16.92 18.42
N PHE A 67 8.57 16.22 18.53
CA PHE A 67 8.70 15.13 19.50
C PHE A 67 8.60 15.70 20.92
N THR A 68 7.83 15.07 21.79
CA THR A 68 7.56 15.52 23.16
C THR A 68 7.79 14.41 24.16
N GLY A 69 8.04 14.79 25.43
CA GLY A 69 8.15 13.84 26.54
C GLY A 69 9.19 12.74 26.32
N GLU A 70 8.75 11.50 26.44
CA GLU A 70 9.56 10.29 26.30
C GLU A 70 10.04 10.02 24.85
N PHE A 71 9.37 10.58 23.87
CA PHE A 71 9.72 10.38 22.45
C PHE A 71 11.00 11.13 22.03
N VAL A 72 11.38 12.21 22.75
CA VAL A 72 12.61 12.95 22.47
C VAL A 72 13.88 12.11 22.68
N PRO A 73 14.09 11.48 23.85
CA PRO A 73 15.26 10.63 24.06
C PRO A 73 15.27 9.40 23.14
N GLU A 74 14.09 8.84 22.83
CA GLU A 74 13.96 7.71 21.91
C GLU A 74 14.39 8.12 20.48
N ALA A 75 13.91 9.26 19.99
CA ALA A 75 14.33 9.80 18.69
C ALA A 75 15.86 10.00 18.61
N GLN A 76 16.47 10.54 19.67
CA GLN A 76 17.91 10.71 19.73
C GLN A 76 18.66 9.37 19.77
N ALA A 77 18.14 8.38 20.49
CA ALA A 77 18.70 7.03 20.55
C ALA A 77 18.67 6.36 19.17
N ILE A 78 17.56 6.50 18.44
CA ILE A 78 17.43 6.00 17.06
C ILE A 78 18.50 6.65 16.15
N ILE A 79 18.63 7.96 16.18
CA ILE A 79 19.60 8.67 15.32
C ILE A 79 21.03 8.22 15.63
N LYS A 80 21.37 8.01 16.91
CA LYS A 80 22.70 7.55 17.34
C LYS A 80 23.08 6.15 16.87
N GLN A 81 22.12 5.33 16.44
CA GLN A 81 22.39 4.00 15.86
C GLN A 81 23.03 4.08 14.47
N TYR A 82 22.92 5.24 13.81
CA TYR A 82 23.46 5.45 12.47
C TYR A 82 24.71 6.35 12.49
N PRO A 83 25.66 6.13 11.58
CA PRO A 83 26.82 7.03 11.45
C PRO A 83 26.38 8.46 11.16
N PRO A 84 27.09 9.49 11.69
CA PRO A 84 26.69 10.90 11.54
C PRO A 84 26.46 11.34 10.09
N GLN A 85 27.27 10.83 9.14
CA GLN A 85 27.16 11.15 7.71
C GLN A 85 25.94 10.47 7.03
N TYR A 86 25.34 9.47 7.68
CA TYR A 86 24.20 8.71 7.17
C TYR A 86 22.95 8.80 8.06
N LYS A 87 22.83 9.86 8.86
CA LYS A 87 21.67 10.05 9.76
C LYS A 87 20.31 9.99 9.05
N LYS A 88 20.27 10.30 7.75
CA LYS A 88 19.06 10.15 6.90
C LYS A 88 18.54 8.71 6.82
N ALA A 89 19.35 7.70 7.13
CA ALA A 89 18.90 6.30 7.19
C ALA A 89 17.90 6.06 8.34
N ALA A 90 17.85 6.94 9.34
CA ALA A 90 16.88 6.86 10.45
C ALA A 90 15.46 7.32 10.07
N VAL A 91 15.18 7.63 8.80
CA VAL A 91 13.87 8.17 8.38
C VAL A 91 12.70 7.23 8.71
N ILE A 92 12.83 5.93 8.42
CA ILE A 92 11.77 4.95 8.67
C ILE A 92 11.46 4.81 10.17
N PRO A 93 12.43 4.54 11.06
CA PRO A 93 12.13 4.43 12.48
C PRO A 93 11.67 5.74 13.11
N LEU A 94 12.14 6.90 12.64
CA LEU A 94 11.63 8.19 13.13
C LEU A 94 10.19 8.47 12.69
N LEU A 95 9.83 8.11 11.46
CA LEU A 95 8.44 8.20 11.01
C LEU A 95 7.53 7.27 11.82
N HIS A 96 8.00 6.06 12.14
CA HIS A 96 7.26 5.14 13.01
C HIS A 96 7.05 5.72 14.41
N LEU A 97 8.10 6.33 14.98
CA LEU A 97 8.02 7.01 16.28
C LEU A 97 7.05 8.20 16.26
N ALA A 98 7.10 9.01 15.18
CA ALA A 98 6.18 10.12 14.98
C ALA A 98 4.72 9.65 14.82
N GLN A 99 4.49 8.52 14.14
CA GLN A 99 3.19 7.88 14.00
C GLN A 99 2.64 7.42 15.36
N LYS A 100 3.48 6.82 16.21
CA LYS A 100 3.10 6.42 17.58
C LYS A 100 2.69 7.62 18.43
N GLN A 101 3.43 8.72 18.37
CA GLN A 101 3.11 9.94 19.12
C GLN A 101 1.80 10.59 18.63
N ASN A 102 1.47 10.46 17.36
CA ASN A 102 0.31 11.11 16.72
C ASN A 102 -0.85 10.13 16.48
N ASP A 103 -1.24 9.37 17.48
CA ASP A 103 -2.41 8.47 17.46
C ASP A 103 -2.44 7.52 16.25
N ASN A 104 -1.32 6.87 15.97
CA ASN A 104 -1.14 5.88 14.90
C ASN A 104 -1.30 6.40 13.46
N TRP A 105 -1.14 7.71 13.23
CA TRP A 105 -1.12 8.25 11.86
C TRP A 105 -0.07 9.36 11.70
N LEU A 106 0.33 9.64 10.45
CA LEU A 106 1.33 10.66 10.12
C LEU A 106 0.66 11.90 9.51
N SER A 107 0.78 13.04 10.20
CA SER A 107 0.43 14.35 9.64
C SER A 107 1.55 14.87 8.73
N ILE A 108 1.20 15.83 7.85
CA ILE A 108 2.19 16.52 7.02
C ILE A 108 3.26 17.21 7.87
N SER A 109 2.86 17.80 9.01
CA SER A 109 3.76 18.48 9.93
C SER A 109 4.73 17.52 10.62
N ALA A 110 4.27 16.29 10.96
CA ALA A 110 5.14 15.25 11.52
C ALA A 110 6.21 14.83 10.51
N MET A 111 5.84 14.66 9.23
CA MET A 111 6.79 14.35 8.17
C MET A 111 7.81 15.49 7.95
N ASN A 112 7.35 16.75 7.99
CA ASN A 112 8.22 17.93 7.88
C ASN A 112 9.22 18.00 9.04
N HIS A 113 8.74 17.77 10.27
CA HIS A 113 9.62 17.76 11.44
C HIS A 113 10.70 16.67 11.37
N VAL A 114 10.36 15.46 10.92
CA VAL A 114 11.33 14.39 10.68
C VAL A 114 12.36 14.82 9.61
N ALA A 115 11.93 15.51 8.55
CA ALA A 115 12.81 16.02 7.52
C ALA A 115 13.83 17.06 8.09
N GLU A 116 13.35 17.96 8.94
CA GLU A 116 14.20 18.95 9.62
C GLU A 116 15.23 18.28 10.55
N VAL A 117 14.80 17.34 11.39
CA VAL A 117 15.69 16.62 12.32
C VAL A 117 16.77 15.84 11.57
N LEU A 118 16.45 15.27 10.42
CA LEU A 118 17.40 14.52 9.60
C LEU A 118 18.16 15.37 8.57
N GLU A 119 17.87 16.67 8.49
CA GLU A 119 18.45 17.61 7.52
C GLU A 119 18.32 17.12 6.07
N MET A 120 17.11 16.67 5.72
CA MET A 120 16.83 16.16 4.38
C MET A 120 15.62 16.89 3.75
N PRO A 121 15.55 16.94 2.40
CA PRO A 121 14.41 17.57 1.75
C PRO A 121 13.08 16.88 2.14
N PRO A 122 12.01 17.63 2.50
CA PRO A 122 10.73 17.06 2.89
C PRO A 122 10.15 16.08 1.87
N MET A 123 10.37 16.33 0.57
CA MET A 123 9.92 15.45 -0.51
C MET A 123 10.43 14.01 -0.34
N ARG A 124 11.68 13.84 0.11
CA ARG A 124 12.25 12.50 0.33
C ARG A 124 11.57 11.76 1.49
N VAL A 125 11.13 12.48 2.51
CA VAL A 125 10.33 11.90 3.60
C VAL A 125 8.93 11.50 3.09
N TYR A 126 8.31 12.34 2.26
CA TYR A 126 7.01 12.02 1.65
C TYR A 126 7.07 10.79 0.76
N GLU A 127 8.14 10.65 -0.04
CA GLU A 127 8.37 9.44 -0.86
C GLU A 127 8.38 8.18 0.02
N VAL A 128 9.08 8.19 1.15
CA VAL A 128 9.13 7.07 2.08
C VAL A 128 7.75 6.81 2.71
N ALA A 129 7.09 7.86 3.21
CA ALA A 129 5.78 7.74 3.86
C ALA A 129 4.67 7.28 2.92
N THR A 130 4.81 7.52 1.61
CA THR A 130 3.84 7.06 0.60
C THR A 130 4.16 5.68 0.05
N PHE A 131 5.42 5.31 0.04
CA PHE A 131 5.87 4.00 -0.46
C PHE A 131 5.56 2.86 0.51
N TYR A 132 5.84 3.06 1.80
CA TYR A 132 5.64 2.02 2.81
C TYR A 132 4.21 2.05 3.35
N THR A 133 3.46 0.98 3.17
CA THR A 133 2.05 0.85 3.56
C THR A 133 1.81 0.84 5.06
N MET A 134 2.85 0.65 5.87
CA MET A 134 2.78 0.74 7.33
C MET A 134 2.54 2.16 7.84
N PHE A 135 2.71 3.18 7.01
CA PHE A 135 2.49 4.57 7.38
C PHE A 135 1.07 5.02 7.02
N ASN A 136 0.28 5.31 8.06
CA ASN A 136 -1.07 5.81 7.92
C ASN A 136 -1.04 7.33 7.71
N ARG A 137 -1.49 7.83 6.55
CA ARG A 137 -1.52 9.26 6.23
C ARG A 137 -2.87 9.93 6.53
N THR A 138 -3.82 9.16 6.99
CA THR A 138 -5.15 9.59 7.44
C THR A 138 -5.36 9.12 8.87
N PRO A 139 -6.15 9.86 9.67
CA PRO A 139 -6.47 9.42 11.03
C PRO A 139 -7.10 8.04 11.04
N VAL A 140 -6.63 7.19 11.93
CA VAL A 140 -7.12 5.84 12.19
C VAL A 140 -7.64 5.73 13.63
N GLY A 141 -8.28 4.63 13.98
CA GLY A 141 -8.73 4.37 15.34
C GLY A 141 -7.56 4.10 16.30
N LYS A 142 -7.82 4.20 17.57
CA LYS A 142 -6.85 3.91 18.64
C LYS A 142 -6.25 2.49 18.50
N TYR A 143 -7.07 1.53 18.09
CA TYR A 143 -6.68 0.16 17.80
C TYR A 143 -6.75 -0.07 16.29
N PHE A 144 -5.60 -0.11 15.67
CA PHE A 144 -5.47 -0.34 14.24
C PHE A 144 -5.29 -1.83 13.98
N VAL A 145 -6.37 -2.48 13.54
CA VAL A 145 -6.45 -3.93 13.34
C VAL A 145 -6.16 -4.25 11.89
N GLN A 146 -5.09 -4.99 11.65
CA GLN A 146 -4.62 -5.39 10.33
C GLN A 146 -4.74 -6.91 10.20
N VAL A 147 -5.54 -7.39 9.27
CA VAL A 147 -5.76 -8.81 9.03
C VAL A 147 -5.00 -9.23 7.78
N CYS A 148 -4.07 -10.16 7.92
CA CYS A 148 -3.35 -10.71 6.77
C CYS A 148 -4.25 -11.66 5.98
N THR A 149 -4.55 -11.31 4.71
CA THR A 149 -5.41 -12.10 3.81
C THR A 149 -4.65 -12.78 2.67
N THR A 150 -3.32 -12.93 2.80
CA THR A 150 -2.50 -13.63 1.81
C THR A 150 -2.61 -15.15 1.94
N THR A 151 -2.20 -15.87 0.91
CA THR A 151 -2.44 -17.31 0.73
C THR A 151 -2.14 -18.17 1.96
N PRO A 152 -0.98 -18.07 2.66
CA PRO A 152 -0.75 -18.89 3.84
C PRO A 152 -1.76 -18.66 4.96
N CYS A 153 -2.17 -17.40 5.18
CA CYS A 153 -3.17 -17.07 6.20
C CYS A 153 -4.59 -17.47 5.78
N MET A 154 -4.91 -17.44 4.48
CA MET A 154 -6.18 -17.93 3.96
C MET A 154 -6.32 -19.44 4.13
N LEU A 155 -5.23 -20.19 3.94
CA LEU A 155 -5.23 -21.65 3.98
C LEU A 155 -4.92 -22.21 5.38
N GLY A 156 -4.26 -21.42 6.24
CA GLY A 156 -3.83 -21.84 7.58
C GLY A 156 -4.97 -21.85 8.60
N GLY A 157 -5.04 -22.89 9.40
CA GLY A 157 -5.98 -23.01 10.51
C GLY A 157 -7.46 -22.86 10.09
N CYS A 158 -8.14 -21.87 10.65
CA CYS A 158 -9.53 -21.55 10.28
C CYS A 158 -9.65 -20.65 9.04
N GLY A 159 -8.51 -20.16 8.53
CA GLY A 159 -8.44 -19.21 7.43
C GLY A 159 -8.64 -17.75 7.86
N SER A 160 -7.94 -16.85 7.18
CA SER A 160 -8.04 -15.40 7.47
C SER A 160 -9.42 -14.82 7.13
N THR A 161 -10.13 -15.40 6.17
CA THR A 161 -11.49 -14.98 5.82
C THR A 161 -12.44 -15.14 7.00
N ALA A 162 -12.41 -16.31 7.66
CA ALA A 162 -13.25 -16.54 8.85
C ALA A 162 -12.88 -15.60 10.02
N VAL A 163 -11.59 -15.29 10.17
CA VAL A 163 -11.12 -14.32 11.18
C VAL A 163 -11.64 -12.92 10.87
N LEU A 164 -11.53 -12.49 9.61
CA LEU A 164 -12.00 -11.18 9.16
C LEU A 164 -13.52 -11.04 9.36
N GLU A 165 -14.30 -12.02 8.91
CA GLU A 165 -15.75 -12.04 9.09
C GLU A 165 -16.16 -11.99 10.58
N ALA A 166 -15.44 -12.71 11.45
CA ALA A 166 -15.69 -12.67 12.88
C ALA A 166 -15.44 -11.28 13.47
N ILE A 167 -14.34 -10.61 13.07
CA ILE A 167 -14.00 -9.25 13.49
C ILE A 167 -15.05 -8.26 12.97
N GLU A 168 -15.41 -8.31 11.69
CA GLU A 168 -16.42 -7.46 11.08
C GLU A 168 -17.78 -7.59 11.78
N LYS A 169 -18.18 -8.81 12.05
CA LYS A 169 -19.44 -9.09 12.76
C LYS A 169 -19.44 -8.58 14.20
N HIS A 170 -18.29 -8.71 14.89
CA HIS A 170 -18.16 -8.26 16.29
C HIS A 170 -18.16 -6.73 16.39
N LEU A 171 -17.44 -6.05 15.51
CA LEU A 171 -17.31 -4.59 15.53
C LEU A 171 -18.42 -3.86 14.78
N GLY A 172 -19.19 -4.57 13.96
CA GLY A 172 -20.27 -4.01 13.14
C GLY A 172 -19.79 -3.09 12.00
N ILE A 173 -18.53 -3.25 11.57
CA ILE A 173 -17.92 -2.47 10.49
C ILE A 173 -17.31 -3.40 9.43
N LYS A 174 -17.15 -2.90 8.21
CA LYS A 174 -16.44 -3.58 7.12
C LYS A 174 -14.97 -3.22 7.11
N ALA A 175 -14.14 -4.09 6.52
CA ALA A 175 -12.74 -3.78 6.25
C ALA A 175 -12.59 -2.46 5.49
N GLY A 176 -11.57 -1.67 5.82
CA GLY A 176 -11.35 -0.32 5.30
C GLY A 176 -12.09 0.78 6.05
N HIS A 177 -12.85 0.48 7.10
CA HIS A 177 -13.62 1.47 7.86
C HIS A 177 -13.19 1.56 9.31
N THR A 178 -13.52 2.72 9.91
CA THR A 178 -13.29 3.00 11.33
C THR A 178 -14.63 3.00 12.06
N THR A 179 -14.66 2.51 13.29
CA THR A 179 -15.86 2.57 14.14
C THR A 179 -16.26 4.02 14.44
N PRO A 180 -17.55 4.31 14.64
CA PRO A 180 -18.03 5.67 14.92
C PRO A 180 -17.40 6.31 16.17
N ASP A 181 -17.02 5.49 17.14
CA ASP A 181 -16.33 5.90 18.37
C ASP A 181 -14.83 6.14 18.19
N LYS A 182 -14.30 5.92 16.96
CA LYS A 182 -12.88 6.02 16.60
C LYS A 182 -11.95 5.11 17.42
N LEU A 183 -12.47 4.04 18.00
CA LEU A 183 -11.65 3.08 18.74
C LEU A 183 -10.96 2.09 17.81
N PHE A 184 -11.67 1.54 16.83
CA PHE A 184 -11.14 0.50 15.95
C PHE A 184 -11.16 0.94 14.50
N THR A 185 -10.07 0.64 13.80
CA THR A 185 -10.00 0.65 12.32
C THR A 185 -9.57 -0.74 11.87
N VAL A 186 -10.33 -1.36 10.98
CA VAL A 186 -10.02 -2.70 10.44
C VAL A 186 -9.61 -2.56 9.00
N ILE A 187 -8.47 -3.13 8.64
CA ILE A 187 -8.02 -3.21 7.24
C ILE A 187 -7.53 -4.61 6.90
N GLU A 188 -7.65 -4.96 5.63
CA GLU A 188 -6.94 -6.10 5.05
C GLU A 188 -5.54 -5.65 4.63
N VAL A 189 -4.56 -6.50 4.88
CA VAL A 189 -3.16 -6.22 4.53
C VAL A 189 -2.52 -7.41 3.85
N GLU A 190 -1.42 -7.14 3.16
CA GLU A 190 -0.53 -8.15 2.62
C GLU A 190 0.24 -8.89 3.71
N CYS A 191 1.12 -9.81 3.33
CA CYS A 191 1.84 -10.67 4.26
C CYS A 191 2.66 -9.88 5.29
N LEU A 192 2.38 -10.14 6.56
CA LEU A 192 3.07 -9.53 7.71
C LEU A 192 4.27 -10.38 8.23
N GLY A 193 4.62 -11.47 7.52
CA GLY A 193 5.82 -12.25 7.80
C GLY A 193 5.69 -13.37 8.84
N ALA A 194 4.51 -13.56 9.46
CA ALA A 194 4.29 -14.61 10.48
C ALA A 194 3.57 -15.86 9.93
N CYS A 195 3.84 -16.23 8.68
CA CYS A 195 3.15 -17.30 7.95
C CYS A 195 3.23 -18.69 8.64
N ALA A 196 4.29 -18.95 9.42
CA ALA A 196 4.45 -20.22 10.13
C ALA A 196 3.32 -20.47 11.17
N ASN A 197 2.75 -19.40 11.70
CA ASN A 197 1.69 -19.43 12.70
C ASN A 197 0.38 -18.85 12.17
N ALA A 198 0.12 -19.03 10.89
CA ALA A 198 -1.11 -18.56 10.24
C ALA A 198 -2.39 -19.22 10.82
N PRO A 199 -3.53 -18.51 10.82
CA PRO A 199 -3.73 -17.12 10.41
C PRO A 199 -3.22 -16.13 11.46
N MET A 200 -2.96 -14.89 11.02
CA MET A 200 -2.45 -13.85 11.90
C MET A 200 -3.16 -12.51 11.72
N VAL A 201 -3.20 -11.76 12.82
CA VAL A 201 -3.72 -10.38 12.90
C VAL A 201 -2.66 -9.55 13.61
N GLN A 202 -2.47 -8.31 13.17
CA GLN A 202 -1.66 -7.32 13.88
C GLN A 202 -2.60 -6.24 14.45
N ILE A 203 -2.44 -5.91 15.73
CA ILE A 203 -3.14 -4.80 16.38
C ILE A 203 -2.08 -3.81 16.82
N ASN A 204 -2.08 -2.64 16.22
CA ASN A 204 -0.99 -1.67 16.32
C ASN A 204 0.36 -2.32 15.97
N ASP A 205 1.27 -2.50 16.94
CA ASP A 205 2.60 -3.09 16.75
C ASP A 205 2.68 -4.55 17.18
N GLU A 206 1.60 -5.12 17.74
CA GLU A 206 1.62 -6.47 18.31
C GLU A 206 0.97 -7.50 17.38
N TYR A 207 1.61 -8.68 17.28
CA TYR A 207 1.16 -9.80 16.47
C TYR A 207 0.33 -10.80 17.29
N TYR A 208 -0.85 -11.11 16.78
CA TYR A 208 -1.74 -12.12 17.31
C TYR A 208 -1.81 -13.27 16.30
N VAL A 209 -1.21 -14.40 16.67
CA VAL A 209 -1.08 -15.58 15.81
C VAL A 209 -1.75 -16.79 16.48
N ARG A 210 -2.05 -17.80 15.67
CA ARG A 210 -2.51 -19.06 16.22
C ARG A 210 -1.37 -19.71 17.00
N THR A 211 -1.53 -19.87 18.31
CA THR A 211 -0.68 -20.77 19.10
C THR A 211 -1.13 -22.20 18.84
N ALA A 212 -0.22 -23.03 18.33
CA ALA A 212 -0.48 -24.47 18.25
C ALA A 212 -0.65 -25.03 19.66
N HIS A 213 -1.83 -25.50 19.97
CA HIS A 213 -2.10 -26.38 21.10
C HIS A 213 -2.30 -27.79 20.56
#